data_45eeb3ab20d5c70bf6faa8e4a7362c72
#
_entry.id   45eeb3ab20d5c70bf6faa8e4a7362c72
#
_cell.length_a   1.000
_cell.length_b   1.000
_cell.length_c   1.000
_cell.angle_alpha   90.00
_cell.angle_beta   90.00
_cell.angle_gamma   90.00
#
_symmetry.space_group_name_H-M   'P 1'
#
loop_
_entity.id
_entity.type
_entity.pdbx_description
1 polymer ?
#
loop_
_entity_poly.entity_id
_entity_poly.type
_entity_poly.pdbx_seq_one_letter_code
_entity_poly.pdbx_strand_id
1 'polypeptide(L)'
;LPIWLTDQEIEQYTFPESTKSLPLKEVSKDKCIVANACNYTKATDGVIVIQSLGHSMNAVSLPKGKTITFDFESAWEGEAILRTAVIPTQPNDKGDIRFSVSIDGETPQICSFKEGFRTESWKQNVLRGQAVRNTKHRLTKGMHTLSITALDNHVLIDQWMIDFKPERQFYVFPIEP
;
A
#
# COMPACT_ATOMS: atom_id res chain seq x y z
N LEU A 1 -4.39 22.58 29.86
CA LEU A 1 -5.76 22.17 30.18
C LEU A 1 -6.43 21.70 28.90
N PRO A 2 -7.07 20.51 28.86
CA PRO A 2 -7.84 20.09 27.70
C PRO A 2 -9.00 21.09 27.53
N ILE A 3 -9.17 21.58 26.30
CA ILE A 3 -10.32 22.40 25.94
C ILE A 3 -11.46 21.43 25.67
N TRP A 4 -12.45 21.43 26.52
CA TRP A 4 -13.68 20.67 26.33
C TRP A 4 -14.69 21.57 25.60
N LEU A 5 -15.11 21.13 24.42
CA LEU A 5 -16.24 21.76 23.74
C LEU A 5 -17.55 21.36 24.45
N THR A 6 -18.43 22.29 24.62
CA THR A 6 -19.79 22.00 25.10
C THR A 6 -20.59 21.32 23.96
N ASP A 7 -21.66 20.61 24.32
CA ASP A 7 -22.54 19.97 23.32
C ASP A 7 -23.12 21.00 22.35
N GLN A 8 -23.41 22.20 22.81
CA GLN A 8 -23.90 23.32 21.97
C GLN A 8 -22.83 23.81 20.98
N GLU A 9 -21.55 23.83 21.36
CA GLU A 9 -20.46 24.20 20.48
C GLU A 9 -20.20 23.11 19.45
N ILE A 10 -20.36 21.84 19.83
CA ILE A 10 -20.24 20.70 18.91
C ILE A 10 -21.38 20.75 17.88
N GLU A 11 -22.61 21.01 18.27
CA GLU A 11 -23.76 21.12 17.36
C GLU A 11 -23.64 22.31 16.39
N GLN A 12 -22.92 23.36 16.76
CA GLN A 12 -22.66 24.51 15.90
C GLN A 12 -21.46 24.33 15.00
N TYR A 13 -20.66 23.28 15.22
CA TYR A 13 -19.48 23.03 14.42
C TYR A 13 -19.88 22.48 13.05
N THR A 14 -19.89 23.35 12.06
CA THR A 14 -20.05 22.96 10.66
C THR A 14 -18.67 22.64 10.08
N PHE A 15 -18.47 21.39 9.65
CA PHE A 15 -17.27 21.04 8.88
C PHE A 15 -17.20 21.88 7.61
N PRO A 16 -16.05 22.49 7.31
CA PRO A 16 -15.90 23.24 6.07
C PRO A 16 -16.20 22.35 4.86
N GLU A 17 -16.89 22.91 3.85
CA GLU A 17 -17.23 22.19 2.61
C GLU A 17 -16.01 21.62 1.84
N SER A 18 -14.80 21.98 2.23
CA SER A 18 -13.54 21.47 1.68
C SER A 18 -13.32 19.98 1.90
N THR A 19 -14.18 19.30 2.67
CA THR A 19 -14.16 17.83 2.82
C THR A 19 -14.94 17.11 1.73
N LYS A 20 -15.47 17.82 0.74
CA LYS A 20 -16.03 17.15 -0.45
C LYS A 20 -14.93 16.36 -1.14
N SER A 21 -15.11 15.05 -1.23
CA SER A 21 -14.23 14.18 -1.98
C SER A 21 -14.03 14.73 -3.39
N LEU A 22 -12.78 14.85 -3.82
CA LEU A 22 -12.46 15.23 -5.20
C LEU A 22 -13.23 14.32 -6.16
N PRO A 23 -13.84 14.87 -7.22
CA PRO A 23 -14.53 14.03 -8.20
C PRO A 23 -13.57 13.00 -8.79
N LEU A 24 -14.03 11.77 -8.91
CA LEU A 24 -13.27 10.62 -9.44
C LEU A 24 -12.49 10.93 -10.74
N LYS A 25 -12.98 11.87 -11.54
CA LYS A 25 -12.31 12.33 -12.78
C LYS A 25 -10.97 13.04 -12.54
N GLU A 26 -10.72 13.61 -11.38
CA GLU A 26 -9.45 14.29 -11.09
C GLU A 26 -8.37 13.32 -10.64
N VAL A 27 -8.74 12.23 -9.95
CA VAL A 27 -7.82 11.15 -9.59
C VAL A 27 -7.29 10.46 -10.85
N SER A 28 -8.11 10.31 -11.89
CA SER A 28 -7.69 9.71 -13.17
C SER A 28 -6.62 10.49 -13.93
N LYS A 29 -6.46 11.80 -13.68
CA LYS A 29 -5.40 12.62 -14.28
C LYS A 29 -4.02 12.37 -13.69
N ASP A 30 -3.96 11.76 -12.53
CA ASP A 30 -2.70 11.53 -11.82
C ASP A 30 -1.85 10.38 -12.37
N LYS A 31 -2.37 9.64 -13.34
CA LYS A 31 -1.68 8.48 -13.95
C LYS A 31 -1.15 7.50 -12.91
N CYS A 32 -1.98 7.14 -11.95
CA CYS A 32 -1.70 6.11 -10.98
C CYS A 32 -2.94 5.26 -10.70
N ILE A 33 -2.70 4.04 -10.25
CA ILE A 33 -3.72 3.08 -9.82
C ILE A 33 -3.36 2.71 -8.40
N VAL A 34 -4.28 2.94 -7.46
CA VAL A 34 -4.07 2.70 -6.02
C VAL A 34 -5.09 1.69 -5.54
N ALA A 35 -4.67 0.77 -4.70
CA ALA A 35 -5.58 -0.16 -4.03
C ALA A 35 -5.12 -0.50 -2.62
N ASN A 36 -6.09 -0.79 -1.76
CA ASN A 36 -5.85 -1.38 -0.46
C ASN A 36 -5.60 -2.89 -0.62
N ALA A 37 -4.66 -3.43 0.14
CA ALA A 37 -4.31 -4.84 0.03
C ALA A 37 -5.47 -5.79 0.38
N CYS A 38 -6.41 -5.35 1.23
CA CYS A 38 -7.58 -6.13 1.59
C CYS A 38 -8.57 -6.34 0.42
N ASN A 39 -8.47 -5.56 -0.66
CA ASN A 39 -9.32 -5.66 -1.85
C ASN A 39 -8.73 -6.61 -2.90
N TYR A 40 -8.05 -7.67 -2.46
CA TYR A 40 -7.51 -8.69 -3.35
C TYR A 40 -8.63 -9.46 -4.10
N THR A 41 -8.35 -9.87 -5.33
CA THR A 41 -9.25 -10.70 -6.13
C THR A 41 -9.23 -12.16 -5.63
N LYS A 42 -8.04 -12.66 -5.29
CA LYS A 42 -7.83 -14.02 -4.76
C LYS A 42 -6.75 -14.01 -3.69
N ALA A 43 -6.87 -14.94 -2.75
CA ALA A 43 -5.85 -15.22 -1.75
C ALA A 43 -5.70 -16.72 -1.55
N THR A 44 -4.49 -17.17 -1.24
CA THR A 44 -4.26 -18.55 -0.79
C THR A 44 -4.72 -18.72 0.65
N ASP A 45 -5.01 -19.95 1.04
CA ASP A 45 -5.46 -20.26 2.40
C ASP A 45 -4.46 -19.79 3.45
N GLY A 46 -4.96 -19.26 4.56
CA GLY A 46 -4.16 -18.74 5.67
C GLY A 46 -3.86 -17.25 5.61
N VAL A 47 -4.27 -16.56 4.56
CA VAL A 47 -4.22 -15.10 4.47
C VAL A 47 -5.31 -14.49 5.36
N ILE A 48 -4.96 -13.50 6.17
CA ILE A 48 -5.86 -12.88 7.15
C ILE A 48 -5.86 -11.37 6.97
N VAL A 49 -7.03 -10.75 6.97
CA VAL A 49 -7.18 -9.28 7.06
C VAL A 49 -7.20 -8.88 8.53
N ILE A 50 -6.31 -7.98 8.91
CA ILE A 50 -6.21 -7.45 10.27
C ILE A 50 -6.89 -6.08 10.33
N GLN A 51 -8.02 -6.01 11.01
CA GLN A 51 -8.78 -4.78 11.17
C GLN A 51 -8.04 -3.76 12.03
N SER A 52 -8.27 -2.48 11.74
CA SER A 52 -7.68 -1.34 12.44
C SER A 52 -6.16 -1.27 12.38
N LEU A 53 -5.55 -1.88 11.37
CA LEU A 53 -4.11 -1.86 11.14
C LEU A 53 -3.77 -1.22 9.79
N GLY A 54 -2.72 -0.39 9.78
CA GLY A 54 -2.22 0.28 8.58
C GLY A 54 -3.01 1.52 8.18
N HIS A 55 -2.57 2.18 7.13
CA HIS A 55 -3.25 3.35 6.57
C HIS A 55 -4.58 2.98 5.91
N SER A 56 -4.69 1.76 5.40
CA SER A 56 -5.95 1.21 4.86
C SER A 56 -6.95 0.84 5.95
N MET A 57 -6.53 0.79 7.20
CA MET A 57 -7.28 0.25 8.35
C MET A 57 -7.60 -1.25 8.24
N ASN A 58 -7.04 -1.95 7.25
CA ASN A 58 -7.27 -3.38 6.98
C ASN A 58 -6.04 -3.99 6.30
N ALA A 59 -4.91 -4.01 6.99
CA ALA A 59 -3.70 -4.62 6.46
C ALA A 59 -3.86 -6.15 6.34
N VAL A 60 -3.19 -6.73 5.36
CA VAL A 60 -3.25 -8.16 5.06
C VAL A 60 -2.02 -8.86 5.60
N SER A 61 -2.21 -9.81 6.49
CA SER A 61 -1.17 -10.73 6.96
C SER A 61 -0.97 -11.85 5.96
N LEU A 62 0.23 -11.93 5.43
CA LEU A 62 0.62 -12.87 4.38
C LEU A 62 1.67 -13.84 4.94
N PRO A 63 1.28 -15.05 5.38
CA PRO A 63 2.22 -16.04 5.86
C PRO A 63 3.20 -16.49 4.79
N LYS A 64 4.37 -16.99 5.17
CA LYS A 64 5.39 -17.48 4.26
C LYS A 64 4.82 -18.43 3.20
N GLY A 65 5.14 -18.20 1.95
CA GLY A 65 4.69 -18.99 0.80
C GLY A 65 3.26 -18.71 0.34
N LYS A 66 2.55 -17.79 1.01
CA LYS A 66 1.19 -17.42 0.63
C LYS A 66 1.18 -16.24 -0.32
N THR A 67 0.14 -16.17 -1.15
CA THR A 67 0.00 -15.20 -2.23
C THR A 67 -1.35 -14.52 -2.19
N ILE A 68 -1.37 -13.23 -2.43
CA ILE A 68 -2.57 -12.46 -2.79
C ILE A 68 -2.45 -11.96 -4.21
N THR A 69 -3.57 -11.92 -4.91
CA THR A 69 -3.65 -11.58 -6.33
C THR A 69 -4.69 -10.49 -6.55
N PHE A 70 -4.35 -9.52 -7.38
CA PHE A 70 -5.21 -8.40 -7.74
C PHE A 70 -5.38 -8.34 -9.24
N ASP A 71 -6.63 -8.33 -9.72
CA ASP A 71 -6.93 -7.99 -11.10
C ASP A 71 -7.23 -6.48 -11.17
N PHE A 72 -6.56 -5.79 -12.07
CA PHE A 72 -6.72 -4.35 -12.24
C PHE A 72 -6.67 -3.95 -13.72
N GLU A 73 -7.26 -2.82 -14.04
CA GLU A 73 -7.25 -2.26 -15.40
C GLU A 73 -6.34 -1.03 -15.45
N SER A 74 -5.46 -0.97 -16.45
CA SER A 74 -4.64 0.20 -16.73
C SER A 74 -5.17 0.98 -17.92
N ALA A 75 -5.44 2.26 -17.73
CA ALA A 75 -5.78 3.20 -18.80
C ALA A 75 -4.54 3.73 -19.54
N TRP A 76 -3.34 3.46 -19.02
CA TRP A 76 -2.07 3.96 -19.52
C TRP A 76 -1.13 2.81 -19.87
N GLU A 77 -0.16 3.12 -20.74
CA GLU A 77 0.89 2.19 -21.14
C GLU A 77 2.27 2.80 -20.94
N GLY A 78 3.28 1.97 -20.81
CA GLY A 78 4.68 2.36 -20.67
C GLY A 78 5.32 1.85 -19.40
N GLU A 79 6.43 2.46 -19.04
CA GLU A 79 7.12 2.13 -17.79
C GLU A 79 6.36 2.68 -16.59
N ALA A 80 6.21 1.85 -15.59
CA ALA A 80 5.53 2.17 -14.35
C ALA A 80 6.32 1.66 -13.15
N ILE A 81 6.11 2.28 -12.01
CA ILE A 81 6.66 1.84 -10.73
C ILE A 81 5.51 1.25 -9.91
N LEU A 82 5.65 -0.02 -9.52
CA LEU A 82 4.84 -0.59 -8.46
C LEU A 82 5.43 -0.19 -7.12
N ARG A 83 4.67 0.52 -6.33
CA ARG A 83 4.99 0.89 -4.96
C ARG A 83 4.17 0.04 -4.02
N THR A 84 4.83 -0.84 -3.27
CA THR A 84 4.17 -1.73 -2.31
C THR A 84 4.42 -1.20 -0.90
N ALA A 85 3.36 -0.84 -0.21
CA ALA A 85 3.40 -0.36 1.16
C ALA A 85 3.13 -1.50 2.14
N VAL A 86 4.02 -1.65 3.10
CA VAL A 86 3.96 -2.68 4.12
C VAL A 86 4.05 -2.06 5.50
N ILE A 87 3.51 -2.78 6.47
CA ILE A 87 3.65 -2.40 7.88
C ILE A 87 5.03 -2.83 8.35
N PRO A 88 5.86 -1.92 8.92
CA PRO A 88 7.11 -2.30 9.56
C PRO A 88 6.85 -3.28 10.71
N THR A 89 7.38 -4.49 10.59
CA THR A 89 7.26 -5.55 11.61
C THR A 89 8.64 -5.97 12.08
N GLN A 90 8.67 -6.76 13.14
CA GLN A 90 9.92 -7.34 13.63
C GLN A 90 10.48 -8.32 12.59
N PRO A 91 11.75 -8.21 12.24
CA PRO A 91 12.37 -9.15 11.31
C PRO A 91 12.42 -10.57 11.90
N ASN A 92 12.58 -11.53 11.01
CA ASN A 92 12.85 -12.91 11.39
C ASN A 92 14.26 -13.05 12.04
N ASP A 93 14.62 -14.25 12.48
CA ASP A 93 15.93 -14.54 13.11
C ASP A 93 17.14 -14.16 12.24
N LYS A 94 16.94 -14.04 10.92
CA LYS A 94 17.98 -13.62 9.98
C LYS A 94 18.01 -12.11 9.73
N GLY A 95 17.13 -11.36 10.38
CA GLY A 95 17.04 -9.91 10.27
C GLY A 95 16.44 -9.45 8.94
N ASP A 96 15.60 -10.26 8.29
CA ASP A 96 14.97 -9.95 7.01
C ASP A 96 13.48 -10.28 6.99
N ILE A 97 12.73 -9.55 6.19
CA ILE A 97 11.34 -9.83 5.83
C ILE A 97 11.22 -9.58 4.33
N ARG A 98 11.01 -10.64 3.56
CA ARG A 98 10.98 -10.55 2.10
C ARG A 98 9.63 -10.95 1.55
N PHE A 99 9.29 -10.30 0.46
CA PHE A 99 8.19 -10.68 -0.41
C PHE A 99 8.60 -10.53 -1.87
N SER A 100 7.86 -11.11 -2.77
CA SER A 100 8.04 -10.93 -4.21
C SER A 100 6.78 -10.39 -4.85
N VAL A 101 6.96 -9.63 -5.93
CA VAL A 101 5.89 -9.10 -6.77
C VAL A 101 6.07 -9.55 -8.20
N SER A 102 4.96 -9.83 -8.88
CA SER A 102 4.94 -10.21 -10.29
C SER A 102 3.67 -9.68 -10.94
N ILE A 103 3.78 -9.11 -12.14
CA ILE A 103 2.62 -8.69 -12.93
C ILE A 103 2.56 -9.61 -14.16
N ASP A 104 1.37 -10.13 -14.46
CA ASP A 104 1.08 -10.99 -15.60
C ASP A 104 2.02 -12.21 -15.74
N GLY A 105 2.48 -12.75 -14.60
CA GLY A 105 3.36 -13.93 -14.59
C GLY A 105 4.80 -13.66 -15.02
N GLU A 106 5.24 -12.41 -15.06
CA GLU A 106 6.65 -12.09 -15.25
C GLU A 106 7.53 -12.69 -14.15
N THR A 107 8.84 -12.72 -14.36
CA THR A 107 9.79 -13.17 -13.32
C THR A 107 9.62 -12.34 -12.06
N PRO A 108 9.32 -12.97 -10.90
CA PRO A 108 9.08 -12.25 -9.67
C PRO A 108 10.27 -11.40 -9.24
N GLN A 109 10.01 -10.16 -8.86
CA GLN A 109 11.00 -9.25 -8.29
C GLN A 109 10.92 -9.34 -6.76
N ILE A 110 12.07 -9.53 -6.11
CA ILE A 110 12.17 -9.69 -4.66
C ILE A 110 12.38 -8.34 -4.00
N CYS A 111 11.55 -8.05 -2.99
CA CYS A 111 11.66 -6.90 -2.12
C CYS A 111 12.04 -7.34 -0.71
N SER A 112 12.91 -6.58 -0.06
CA SER A 112 13.35 -6.81 1.33
C SER A 112 13.03 -5.58 2.17
N PHE A 113 12.57 -5.79 3.42
CA PHE A 113 12.38 -4.74 4.43
C PHE A 113 13.56 -4.56 5.35
N LYS A 114 14.68 -5.19 5.05
CA LYS A 114 15.86 -5.07 5.89
C LYS A 114 16.32 -3.62 5.98
N GLU A 115 16.08 -3.04 7.15
CA GLU A 115 16.55 -1.71 7.51
C GLU A 115 17.51 -1.82 8.69
N GLY A 116 18.61 -1.06 8.64
CA GLY A 116 19.51 -0.97 9.78
C GLY A 116 18.79 -0.38 11.01
N PHE A 117 18.88 -1.03 12.14
CA PHE A 117 18.25 -0.57 13.37
C PHE A 117 18.71 0.87 13.72
N ARG A 118 17.75 1.75 13.98
CA ARG A 118 17.95 3.18 14.26
C ARG A 118 18.56 4.02 13.12
N THR A 119 18.64 3.49 11.90
CA THR A 119 18.95 4.34 10.74
C THR A 119 17.85 5.37 10.51
N GLU A 120 18.14 6.41 9.75
CA GLU A 120 17.14 7.43 9.44
C GLU A 120 15.95 6.85 8.68
N SER A 121 16.20 5.96 7.71
CA SER A 121 15.15 5.24 6.98
C SER A 121 14.26 4.40 7.93
N TRP A 122 14.86 3.72 8.89
CA TRP A 122 14.11 2.98 9.92
C TRP A 122 13.20 3.91 10.75
N LYS A 123 13.74 5.04 11.22
CA LYS A 123 12.95 6.03 11.97
C LYS A 123 11.79 6.57 11.16
N GLN A 124 12.03 6.94 9.89
CA GLN A 124 10.99 7.45 9.00
C GLN A 124 9.91 6.40 8.74
N ASN A 125 10.27 5.14 8.54
CA ASN A 125 9.31 4.05 8.36
C ASN A 125 8.43 3.86 9.60
N VAL A 126 9.03 3.90 10.80
CA VAL A 126 8.30 3.77 12.07
C VAL A 126 7.35 4.95 12.27
N LEU A 127 7.82 6.19 12.09
CA LEU A 127 7.00 7.39 12.22
C LEU A 127 5.84 7.42 11.23
N ARG A 128 6.08 6.99 10.01
CA ARG A 128 5.09 6.91 8.95
C ARG A 128 4.10 5.75 9.15
N GLY A 129 4.49 4.71 9.88
CA GLY A 129 3.72 3.47 10.01
C GLY A 129 3.67 2.63 8.73
N GLN A 130 4.49 2.94 7.74
CA GLN A 130 4.63 2.22 6.48
C GLN A 130 6.08 2.23 6.00
N ALA A 131 6.50 1.13 5.39
CA ALA A 131 7.67 1.07 4.54
C ALA A 131 7.22 0.83 3.10
N VAL A 132 7.84 1.51 2.13
CA VAL A 132 7.48 1.39 0.71
C VAL A 132 8.65 0.79 -0.05
N ARG A 133 8.36 -0.19 -0.91
CA ARG A 133 9.32 -0.79 -1.84
C ARG A 133 8.84 -0.61 -3.26
N ASN A 134 9.77 -0.22 -4.14
CA ASN A 134 9.50 0.12 -5.52
C ASN A 134 10.08 -0.95 -6.44
N THR A 135 9.29 -1.37 -7.42
CA THR A 135 9.73 -2.26 -8.50
C THR A 135 9.31 -1.68 -9.84
N LYS A 136 10.14 -1.86 -10.88
CA LYS A 136 9.87 -1.35 -12.22
C LYS A 136 9.16 -2.40 -13.04
N HIS A 137 8.13 -1.97 -13.75
CA HIS A 137 7.33 -2.81 -14.62
C HIS A 137 7.02 -2.07 -15.93
N ARG A 138 6.66 -2.82 -16.96
CA ARG A 138 6.16 -2.26 -18.21
C ARG A 138 4.75 -2.77 -18.44
N LEU A 139 3.80 -1.85 -18.56
CA LEU A 139 2.39 -2.17 -18.72
C LEU A 139 1.87 -1.73 -20.08
N THR A 140 0.88 -2.45 -20.55
CA THR A 140 0.01 -2.06 -21.69
C THR A 140 -1.30 -1.51 -21.14
N LYS A 141 -2.13 -0.95 -22.02
CA LYS A 141 -3.53 -0.64 -21.66
C LYS A 141 -4.31 -1.95 -21.56
N GLY A 142 -5.21 -2.02 -20.60
CA GLY A 142 -6.10 -3.16 -20.40
C GLY A 142 -5.92 -3.85 -19.06
N MET A 143 -6.39 -5.09 -19.00
CA MET A 143 -6.41 -5.89 -17.77
C MET A 143 -5.04 -6.49 -17.45
N HIS A 144 -4.69 -6.45 -16.19
CA HIS A 144 -3.45 -7.00 -15.63
C HIS A 144 -3.72 -7.74 -14.33
N THR A 145 -2.82 -8.62 -13.96
CA THR A 145 -2.87 -9.36 -12.69
C THR A 145 -1.58 -9.15 -11.92
N LEU A 146 -1.68 -8.55 -10.73
CA LEU A 146 -0.58 -8.41 -9.78
C LEU A 146 -0.63 -9.55 -8.77
N SER A 147 0.49 -10.23 -8.56
CA SER A 147 0.68 -11.24 -7.52
C SER A 147 1.73 -10.77 -6.51
N ILE A 148 1.40 -10.84 -5.23
CA ILE A 148 2.31 -10.56 -4.11
C ILE A 148 2.43 -11.82 -3.27
N THR A 149 3.66 -12.34 -3.12
CA THR A 149 3.95 -13.58 -2.40
C THR A 149 4.92 -13.33 -1.26
N ALA A 150 4.59 -13.77 -0.06
CA ALA A 150 5.51 -13.70 1.07
C ALA A 150 6.60 -14.78 0.96
N LEU A 151 7.85 -14.37 1.09
CA LEU A 151 9.01 -15.26 1.13
C LEU A 151 9.46 -15.58 2.55
N ASP A 152 9.06 -14.74 3.50
CA ASP A 152 9.30 -14.90 4.93
C ASP A 152 7.99 -14.71 5.72
N ASN A 153 7.99 -15.07 7.00
CA ASN A 153 6.88 -14.78 7.90
C ASN A 153 6.84 -13.28 8.26
N HIS A 154 5.72 -12.82 8.80
CA HIS A 154 5.49 -11.45 9.28
C HIS A 154 5.39 -10.39 8.17
N VAL A 155 5.09 -10.78 6.94
CA VAL A 155 4.78 -9.86 5.85
C VAL A 155 3.35 -9.33 6.03
N LEU A 156 3.22 -8.03 6.23
CA LEU A 156 1.95 -7.32 6.37
C LEU A 156 1.84 -6.29 5.24
N ILE A 157 1.01 -6.59 4.25
CA ILE A 157 0.77 -5.70 3.10
C ILE A 157 -0.39 -4.77 3.42
N ASP A 158 -0.18 -3.46 3.25
CA ASP A 158 -1.19 -2.44 3.53
C ASP A 158 -1.85 -1.92 2.25
N GLN A 159 -1.04 -1.41 1.34
CA GLN A 159 -1.50 -0.80 0.09
C GLN A 159 -0.49 -1.05 -1.04
N TRP A 160 -0.95 -0.90 -2.28
CA TRP A 160 -0.07 -0.84 -3.44
C TRP A 160 -0.51 0.24 -4.42
N MET A 161 0.42 0.74 -5.21
CA MET A 161 0.17 1.74 -6.24
C MET A 161 1.00 1.44 -7.48
N ILE A 162 0.36 1.43 -8.64
CA ILE A 162 1.02 1.50 -9.94
C ILE A 162 1.12 2.98 -10.31
N ASP A 163 2.33 3.48 -10.46
CA ASP A 163 2.60 4.90 -10.70
C ASP A 163 3.38 5.09 -12.01
N PHE A 164 2.78 5.82 -12.94
CA PHE A 164 3.40 6.19 -14.21
C PHE A 164 4.24 7.49 -14.11
N LYS A 165 4.32 8.08 -12.92
CA LYS A 165 5.15 9.26 -12.62
C LYS A 165 6.25 8.88 -11.62
N PRO A 166 7.44 8.47 -12.07
CA PRO A 166 8.50 7.96 -11.19
C PRO A 166 9.00 8.99 -10.18
N GLU A 167 8.92 10.27 -10.48
CA GLU A 167 9.38 11.38 -9.62
C GLU A 167 8.33 11.81 -8.59
N ARG A 168 7.17 11.16 -8.54
CA ARG A 168 6.12 11.52 -7.59
C ARG A 168 6.63 11.44 -6.16
N GLN A 169 6.42 12.52 -5.41
CA GLN A 169 6.66 12.58 -3.98
C GLN A 169 5.33 12.61 -3.22
N PHE A 170 5.20 11.77 -2.22
CA PHE A 170 4.01 11.71 -1.37
C PHE A 170 4.38 11.13 0.00
N TYR A 171 3.63 11.52 1.00
CA TYR A 171 3.79 10.97 2.36
C TYR A 171 2.84 9.78 2.59
N VAL A 172 1.61 9.91 2.15
CA VAL A 172 0.60 8.85 2.17
C VAL A 172 0.14 8.55 0.75
N PHE A 173 -0.30 7.32 0.51
CA PHE A 173 -0.86 6.95 -0.79
C PHE A 173 -2.13 7.75 -1.07
N PRO A 174 -2.39 8.11 -2.33
CA PRO A 174 -3.67 8.65 -2.73
C PRO A 174 -4.81 7.74 -2.28
N ILE A 175 -5.98 8.31 -2.07
CA ILE A 175 -7.16 7.54 -1.67
C ILE A 175 -7.56 6.62 -2.83
N GLU A 176 -7.87 5.37 -2.51
CA GLU A 176 -8.46 4.43 -3.46
C GLU A 176 -9.82 4.99 -3.93
N PRO A 177 -10.02 5.11 -5.22
CA PRO A 177 -11.28 5.62 -5.77
C PRO A 177 -12.47 4.71 -5.52
#